data_1ac3ca4d55546c05d2f02a8c50459ea6
#
_entry.id   1ac3ca4d55546c05d2f02a8c50459ea6
#
_cell.length_a   1.000
_cell.length_b   1.000
_cell.length_c   1.000
_cell.angle_alpha   90.00
_cell.angle_beta   90.00
_cell.angle_gamma   90.00
#
_symmetry.space_group_name_H-M   'P 1'
#
loop_
_entity.id
_entity.type
_entity.pdbx_description
1 polymer ?
#
loop_
_entity_poly.entity_id
_entity_poly.type
_entity_poly.pdbx_seq_one_letter_code
_entity_poly.pdbx_strand_id
1 'polypeptide(L)'
;MRLIYRIVVRLGIALLIIMSLWATLFYYTMVDEIRDEADDSLEDYSELIITRVLAGRALPQVGDGSNNSFTLTPVDASYVAEQPHLKYEDHDFYIAEKQETEPARVLTTIFHDQQGQYYELRVATPTFEKVDLFQSILWWVIALYVVLLLITLGVTMLIFYGNMRPMYAILQWLDDYKPGVKPSPVPITADVKEFARLGRALQGAVDRSEELVERQSQFIGNASHELQTPLAIIGNRVEWLLDEGNLTDEQGAELFKIQSTLARAVRLNKTLLLLTKIENGKFPDSVQVDVARLVQDSVEMYGEIYASRQMTVQVDIEDDVKVEMNESLAATLVSNLIKNMYVHSAEGAAGRVVVGNNQLVVENDGEQTLDSDRIFERFYQGSKSKGSMGLGLPLVAAVCRTYSLGVKYQFKAGRHCFIVDFS
;
A
#
# COMPACT_ATOMS: atom_id res chain seq x y z
N MET A 1 1.70 -4.76 -0.94
CA MET A 1 1.64 -6.24 -1.04
C MET A 1 0.37 -6.79 -1.71
N ARG A 2 -0.84 -6.29 -1.43
CA ARG A 2 -2.08 -6.86 -2.02
C ARG A 2 -2.19 -6.79 -3.55
N LEU A 3 -1.68 -5.74 -4.22
CA LEU A 3 -1.77 -5.61 -5.68
C LEU A 3 -0.83 -6.59 -6.39
N ILE A 4 0.44 -6.66 -5.97
CA ILE A 4 1.43 -7.59 -6.51
C ILE A 4 0.93 -9.03 -6.39
N TYR A 5 0.46 -9.43 -5.22
CA TYR A 5 -0.07 -10.76 -4.98
C TYR A 5 -1.24 -11.11 -5.94
N ARG A 6 -2.19 -10.18 -6.15
CA ARG A 6 -3.31 -10.39 -7.07
C ARG A 6 -2.87 -10.58 -8.51
N ILE A 7 -1.89 -9.79 -8.97
CA ILE A 7 -1.38 -9.89 -10.35
C ILE A 7 -0.61 -11.20 -10.54
N VAL A 8 0.28 -11.54 -9.62
CA VAL A 8 1.06 -12.79 -9.68
C VAL A 8 0.15 -14.02 -9.65
N VAL A 9 -0.88 -14.04 -8.78
CA VAL A 9 -1.84 -15.14 -8.73
C VAL A 9 -2.63 -15.27 -10.04
N ARG A 10 -3.14 -14.17 -10.60
CA ARG A 10 -3.89 -14.21 -11.88
C ARG A 10 -3.01 -14.66 -13.03
N LEU A 11 -1.79 -14.15 -13.11
CA LEU A 11 -0.83 -14.55 -14.12
C LEU A 11 -0.43 -16.02 -13.94
N GLY A 12 -0.22 -16.46 -12.69
CA GLY A 12 0.06 -17.86 -12.36
C GLY A 12 -1.06 -18.81 -12.79
N ILE A 13 -2.32 -18.45 -12.57
CA ILE A 13 -3.46 -19.24 -13.03
C ILE A 13 -3.51 -19.31 -14.56
N ALA A 14 -3.31 -18.18 -15.24
CA ALA A 14 -3.29 -18.15 -16.72
C ALA A 14 -2.15 -19.00 -17.28
N LEU A 15 -0.95 -18.89 -16.72
CA LEU A 15 0.20 -19.71 -17.10
C LEU A 15 -0.06 -21.20 -16.84
N LEU A 16 -0.65 -21.54 -15.69
CA LEU A 16 -1.00 -22.91 -15.36
C LEU A 16 -1.94 -23.51 -16.42
N ILE A 17 -2.99 -22.81 -16.82
CA ILE A 17 -3.94 -23.26 -17.84
C ILE A 17 -3.24 -23.45 -19.19
N ILE A 18 -2.48 -22.45 -19.65
CA ILE A 18 -1.80 -22.49 -20.95
C ILE A 18 -0.77 -23.65 -20.98
N MET A 19 0.03 -23.76 -19.95
CA MET A 19 1.06 -24.80 -19.88
C MET A 19 0.46 -26.20 -19.72
N SER A 20 -0.65 -26.36 -18.97
CA SER A 20 -1.36 -27.63 -18.87
C SER A 20 -1.93 -28.06 -20.23
N LEU A 21 -2.52 -27.13 -20.99
CA LEU A 21 -3.02 -27.40 -22.33
C LEU A 21 -1.88 -27.84 -23.26
N TRP A 22 -0.76 -27.13 -23.22
CA TRP A 22 0.40 -27.45 -24.03
C TRP A 22 1.02 -28.81 -23.66
N ALA A 23 1.18 -29.11 -22.37
CA ALA A 23 1.70 -30.38 -21.90
C ALA A 23 0.81 -31.56 -22.30
N THR A 24 -0.53 -31.37 -22.24
CA THR A 24 -1.50 -32.35 -22.68
C THR A 24 -1.40 -32.60 -24.18
N LEU A 25 -1.35 -31.54 -24.98
CA LEU A 25 -1.16 -31.64 -26.43
C LEU A 25 0.12 -32.37 -26.79
N PHE A 26 1.25 -31.97 -26.15
CA PHE A 26 2.56 -32.57 -26.36
C PHE A 26 2.54 -34.06 -26.04
N TYR A 27 1.93 -34.45 -24.92
CA TYR A 27 1.83 -35.87 -24.52
C TYR A 27 1.09 -36.70 -25.58
N TYR A 28 -0.09 -36.20 -26.02
CA TYR A 28 -0.85 -36.93 -27.05
C TYR A 28 -0.12 -37.03 -28.38
N THR A 29 0.52 -35.96 -28.84
CA THR A 29 1.32 -36.00 -30.08
C THR A 29 2.50 -36.97 -29.98
N MET A 30 3.15 -37.01 -28.83
CA MET A 30 4.27 -37.94 -28.60
C MET A 30 3.83 -39.42 -28.57
N VAL A 31 2.65 -39.65 -27.95
CA VAL A 31 2.08 -41.02 -27.92
C VAL A 31 1.65 -41.45 -29.32
N ASP A 32 1.09 -40.57 -30.11
CA ASP A 32 0.66 -40.82 -31.49
C ASP A 32 1.89 -41.17 -32.37
N GLU A 33 2.94 -40.35 -32.32
CA GLU A 33 4.21 -40.60 -33.04
C GLU A 33 4.83 -41.95 -32.68
N ILE A 34 4.82 -42.36 -31.40
CA ILE A 34 5.35 -43.67 -30.99
C ILE A 34 4.50 -44.83 -31.52
N ARG A 35 3.16 -44.61 -31.70
CA ARG A 35 2.30 -45.61 -32.28
C ARG A 35 2.55 -45.78 -33.79
N ASP A 36 2.68 -44.65 -34.48
CA ASP A 36 2.95 -44.63 -35.91
C ASP A 36 4.28 -45.32 -36.22
N GLU A 37 5.35 -44.98 -35.50
CA GLU A 37 6.66 -45.65 -35.62
C GLU A 37 6.58 -47.18 -35.36
N ALA A 38 5.71 -47.58 -34.43
CA ALA A 38 5.49 -49.00 -34.14
C ALA A 38 4.74 -49.70 -35.26
N ASP A 39 3.76 -49.06 -35.88
CA ASP A 39 3.02 -49.64 -36.99
C ASP A 39 3.89 -49.74 -38.23
N ASP A 40 4.73 -48.73 -38.54
CA ASP A 40 5.73 -48.76 -39.61
C ASP A 40 6.74 -49.92 -39.41
N SER A 41 7.25 -50.11 -38.18
CA SER A 41 8.15 -51.22 -37.87
C SER A 41 7.52 -52.60 -38.08
N LEU A 42 6.21 -52.75 -37.80
CA LEU A 42 5.45 -53.97 -38.06
C LEU A 42 5.26 -54.22 -39.57
N GLU A 43 4.99 -53.16 -40.36
CA GLU A 43 4.89 -53.24 -41.81
C GLU A 43 6.21 -53.72 -42.42
N ASP A 44 7.32 -53.06 -42.10
CA ASP A 44 8.67 -53.41 -42.56
C ASP A 44 9.00 -54.86 -42.27
N TYR A 45 8.70 -55.33 -41.05
CA TYR A 45 8.98 -56.72 -40.69
C TYR A 45 8.05 -57.70 -41.41
N SER A 46 6.78 -57.33 -41.63
CA SER A 46 5.82 -58.14 -42.41
C SER A 46 6.28 -58.31 -43.87
N GLU A 47 6.73 -57.20 -44.50
CA GLU A 47 7.26 -57.22 -45.87
C GLU A 47 8.51 -58.13 -45.98
N LEU A 48 9.38 -58.07 -44.96
CA LEU A 48 10.56 -58.95 -44.90
C LEU A 48 10.15 -60.43 -44.89
N ILE A 49 9.17 -60.83 -44.07
CA ILE A 49 8.67 -62.21 -43.98
C ILE A 49 8.02 -62.62 -45.28
N ILE A 50 7.13 -61.82 -45.85
CA ILE A 50 6.44 -62.10 -47.12
C ILE A 50 7.48 -62.31 -48.24
N THR A 51 8.44 -61.43 -48.36
CA THR A 51 9.48 -61.48 -49.35
C THR A 51 10.32 -62.80 -49.24
N ARG A 52 10.64 -63.24 -48.02
CA ARG A 52 11.36 -64.53 -47.79
C ARG A 52 10.54 -65.76 -48.16
N VAL A 53 9.24 -65.74 -47.79
CA VAL A 53 8.29 -66.82 -48.17
C VAL A 53 8.17 -66.93 -49.69
N LEU A 54 7.96 -65.80 -50.37
CA LEU A 54 7.85 -65.77 -51.83
C LEU A 54 9.12 -66.17 -52.57
N ALA A 55 10.30 -65.92 -51.99
CA ALA A 55 11.60 -66.29 -52.49
C ALA A 55 12.02 -67.73 -52.14
N GLY A 56 11.22 -68.48 -51.38
CA GLY A 56 11.58 -69.86 -50.91
C GLY A 56 12.78 -69.86 -49.96
N ARG A 57 13.09 -68.75 -49.29
CA ARG A 57 14.21 -68.65 -48.36
C ARG A 57 13.80 -69.01 -46.94
N ALA A 58 14.79 -69.42 -46.15
CA ALA A 58 14.56 -69.75 -44.74
C ALA A 58 13.98 -68.49 -43.99
N LEU A 59 12.92 -68.73 -43.23
CA LEU A 59 12.31 -67.68 -42.38
C LEU A 59 13.30 -67.33 -41.25
N PRO A 60 13.18 -66.08 -40.71
CA PRO A 60 13.97 -65.72 -39.57
C PRO A 60 13.76 -66.72 -38.44
N GLN A 61 14.85 -67.12 -37.77
CA GLN A 61 14.73 -67.92 -36.57
C GLN A 61 14.32 -67.07 -35.38
N VAL A 62 13.64 -67.71 -34.45
CA VAL A 62 13.33 -67.13 -33.15
C VAL A 62 14.69 -66.69 -32.52
N GLY A 63 14.81 -65.40 -32.17
CA GLY A 63 16.03 -64.80 -31.61
C GLY A 63 16.99 -64.17 -32.63
N ASP A 64 16.49 -63.71 -33.80
CA ASP A 64 17.26 -62.98 -34.81
C ASP A 64 17.71 -61.55 -34.41
N GLY A 65 17.41 -61.17 -33.18
CA GLY A 65 17.71 -59.85 -32.62
C GLY A 65 16.61 -58.79 -32.83
N SER A 66 15.50 -59.15 -33.47
CA SER A 66 14.30 -58.33 -33.52
C SER A 66 13.37 -58.64 -32.35
N ASN A 67 12.74 -57.61 -31.76
CA ASN A 67 11.69 -57.83 -30.73
C ASN A 67 10.35 -58.25 -31.35
N ASN A 68 10.33 -58.51 -32.68
CA ASN A 68 9.12 -58.85 -33.40
C ASN A 68 8.95 -60.38 -33.48
N SER A 69 7.77 -60.89 -33.18
CA SER A 69 7.39 -62.27 -33.34
C SER A 69 6.42 -62.39 -34.50
N PHE A 70 6.42 -63.52 -35.19
CA PHE A 70 5.46 -63.75 -36.25
C PHE A 70 4.82 -65.17 -36.20
N THR A 71 3.63 -65.25 -36.71
CA THR A 71 2.91 -66.53 -36.95
C THR A 71 2.42 -66.56 -38.39
N LEU A 72 2.69 -67.66 -39.08
CA LEU A 72 2.27 -67.86 -40.43
C LEU A 72 1.32 -69.08 -40.48
N THR A 73 0.09 -68.83 -40.88
CA THR A 73 -0.95 -69.88 -40.92
C THR A 73 -1.55 -69.96 -42.30
N PRO A 74 -1.57 -71.20 -42.94
CA PRO A 74 -2.29 -71.33 -44.21
C PRO A 74 -3.80 -71.17 -44.01
N VAL A 75 -4.47 -70.46 -44.93
CA VAL A 75 -5.92 -70.15 -44.85
C VAL A 75 -6.59 -70.42 -46.18
N ASP A 76 -7.90 -70.66 -46.13
CA ASP A 76 -8.70 -70.91 -47.32
C ASP A 76 -9.16 -69.62 -48.03
N ALA A 77 -9.41 -69.68 -49.35
CA ALA A 77 -9.85 -68.52 -50.12
C ALA A 77 -11.15 -67.91 -49.63
N SER A 78 -12.03 -68.69 -48.99
CA SER A 78 -13.23 -68.18 -48.34
C SER A 78 -12.96 -67.29 -47.15
N TYR A 79 -11.91 -67.57 -46.37
CA TYR A 79 -11.46 -66.74 -45.23
C TYR A 79 -10.96 -65.37 -45.70
N VAL A 80 -10.25 -65.35 -46.81
CA VAL A 80 -9.66 -64.12 -47.38
C VAL A 80 -10.76 -63.13 -47.81
N ALA A 81 -11.90 -63.60 -48.31
CA ALA A 81 -13.00 -62.74 -48.78
C ALA A 81 -13.70 -62.00 -47.61
N GLU A 82 -13.59 -62.46 -46.39
CA GLU A 82 -14.27 -61.90 -45.22
C GLU A 82 -13.37 -60.99 -44.35
N GLN A 83 -12.05 -60.99 -44.58
CA GLN A 83 -11.09 -60.27 -43.76
C GLN A 83 -10.46 -59.09 -44.49
N PRO A 84 -10.18 -57.97 -43.81
CA PRO A 84 -9.41 -56.90 -44.39
C PRO A 84 -7.99 -57.32 -44.67
N HIS A 85 -7.40 -56.84 -45.77
CA HIS A 85 -6.03 -57.19 -46.21
C HIS A 85 -4.94 -56.73 -45.23
N LEU A 86 -5.23 -55.72 -44.39
CA LEU A 86 -4.33 -55.16 -43.39
C LEU A 86 -5.13 -54.77 -42.19
N LYS A 87 -4.72 -55.22 -40.99
CA LYS A 87 -5.41 -54.93 -39.74
C LYS A 87 -4.45 -54.79 -38.58
N TYR A 88 -4.53 -53.65 -37.88
CA TYR A 88 -3.76 -53.40 -36.65
C TYR A 88 -4.67 -53.58 -35.44
N GLU A 89 -4.23 -54.41 -34.50
CA GLU A 89 -4.98 -54.65 -33.25
C GLU A 89 -4.03 -54.74 -32.06
N ASP A 90 -4.50 -54.26 -30.91
CA ASP A 90 -3.81 -54.46 -29.65
C ASP A 90 -4.45 -55.63 -28.94
N HIS A 91 -3.78 -56.80 -28.84
CA HIS A 91 -4.29 -57.94 -28.09
C HIS A 91 -3.11 -58.83 -27.60
N ASP A 92 -3.48 -59.74 -26.70
CA ASP A 92 -2.48 -60.65 -26.14
C ASP A 92 -1.98 -61.62 -27.23
N PHE A 93 -0.65 -61.68 -27.41
CA PHE A 93 -0.01 -62.53 -28.38
C PHE A 93 0.97 -63.48 -27.69
N TYR A 94 0.98 -64.77 -28.10
CA TYR A 94 1.92 -65.71 -27.56
C TYR A 94 3.29 -65.52 -28.22
N ILE A 95 4.27 -65.18 -27.40
CA ILE A 95 5.65 -64.96 -27.83
C ILE A 95 6.43 -66.25 -27.60
N ALA A 96 6.74 -66.94 -28.68
CA ALA A 96 7.39 -68.25 -28.61
C ALA A 96 8.77 -68.21 -27.94
N GLU A 97 9.48 -67.09 -28.03
CA GLU A 97 10.83 -66.96 -27.44
C GLU A 97 10.76 -66.90 -25.90
N LYS A 98 9.76 -66.22 -25.34
CA LYS A 98 9.60 -66.08 -23.91
C LYS A 98 8.73 -67.16 -23.28
N GLN A 99 8.04 -67.97 -24.12
CA GLN A 99 7.04 -68.96 -23.71
C GLN A 99 5.88 -68.35 -22.87
N GLU A 100 5.61 -67.08 -23.09
CA GLU A 100 4.58 -66.32 -22.36
C GLU A 100 3.67 -65.58 -23.33
N THR A 101 2.45 -65.29 -22.87
CA THR A 101 1.50 -64.45 -23.60
C THR A 101 1.63 -63.04 -23.07
N GLU A 102 1.99 -62.07 -23.92
CA GLU A 102 2.15 -60.68 -23.57
C GLU A 102 1.21 -59.80 -24.41
N PRO A 103 0.80 -58.64 -23.88
CA PRO A 103 0.12 -57.63 -24.68
C PRO A 103 1.00 -57.17 -25.81
N ALA A 104 0.51 -57.20 -27.01
CA ALA A 104 1.27 -56.85 -28.20
C ALA A 104 0.43 -56.05 -29.20
N ARG A 105 1.10 -55.16 -29.93
CA ARG A 105 0.56 -54.56 -31.15
C ARG A 105 0.73 -55.55 -32.27
N VAL A 106 -0.34 -55.98 -32.93
CA VAL A 106 -0.36 -57.03 -33.93
C VAL A 106 -0.79 -56.47 -35.28
N LEU A 107 0.03 -56.68 -36.27
CA LEU A 107 -0.34 -56.50 -37.67
C LEU A 107 -0.74 -57.84 -38.26
N THR A 108 -1.97 -57.94 -38.78
CA THR A 108 -2.46 -59.07 -39.51
C THR A 108 -2.49 -58.72 -40.98
N THR A 109 -1.83 -59.49 -41.85
CA THR A 109 -1.85 -59.33 -43.31
C THR A 109 -2.05 -60.68 -43.98
N ILE A 110 -2.68 -60.68 -45.16
CA ILE A 110 -2.95 -61.88 -45.95
C ILE A 110 -2.22 -61.75 -47.30
N PHE A 111 -1.47 -62.79 -47.69
CA PHE A 111 -0.81 -62.87 -48.99
C PHE A 111 -0.93 -64.30 -49.57
N HIS A 112 -0.58 -64.46 -50.86
CA HIS A 112 -0.54 -65.78 -51.47
C HIS A 112 0.87 -66.11 -52.01
N ASP A 113 1.24 -67.41 -52.01
CA ASP A 113 2.47 -67.81 -52.57
C ASP A 113 2.42 -68.02 -54.12
N GLN A 114 3.52 -68.41 -54.74
CA GLN A 114 3.57 -68.68 -56.18
C GLN A 114 2.71 -69.90 -56.64
N GLN A 115 2.27 -70.71 -55.68
CA GLN A 115 1.39 -71.86 -55.92
C GLN A 115 -0.11 -71.54 -55.70
N GLY A 116 -0.44 -70.32 -55.31
CA GLY A 116 -1.82 -69.86 -55.07
C GLY A 116 -2.35 -70.21 -53.70
N GLN A 117 -1.53 -70.70 -52.77
CA GLN A 117 -1.93 -70.97 -51.41
C GLN A 117 -1.91 -69.63 -50.64
N TYR A 118 -3.03 -69.34 -49.95
CA TYR A 118 -3.16 -68.13 -49.06
C TYR A 118 -2.58 -68.40 -47.69
N TYR A 119 -1.94 -67.37 -47.13
CA TYR A 119 -1.38 -67.38 -45.80
C TYR A 119 -1.81 -66.14 -45.05
N GLU A 120 -2.22 -66.30 -43.81
CA GLU A 120 -2.38 -65.21 -42.82
C GLU A 120 -1.04 -65.06 -42.08
N LEU A 121 -0.45 -63.90 -42.21
CA LEU A 121 0.74 -63.53 -41.45
C LEU A 121 0.32 -62.59 -40.33
N ARG A 122 0.58 -62.98 -39.12
CA ARG A 122 0.46 -62.09 -37.92
C ARG A 122 1.85 -61.76 -37.40
N VAL A 123 2.17 -60.49 -37.41
CA VAL A 123 3.41 -59.97 -36.84
C VAL A 123 3.07 -59.19 -35.58
N ALA A 124 3.78 -59.46 -34.50
CA ALA A 124 3.49 -58.85 -33.20
C ALA A 124 4.76 -58.23 -32.60
N THR A 125 4.60 -57.07 -32.06
CA THR A 125 5.62 -56.38 -31.24
C THR A 125 5.10 -56.28 -29.80
N PRO A 126 5.80 -56.80 -28.78
CA PRO A 126 5.37 -56.68 -27.39
C PRO A 126 5.18 -55.21 -26.97
N THR A 127 4.05 -54.92 -26.32
CA THR A 127 3.76 -53.56 -25.83
C THR A 127 4.19 -53.37 -24.39
N PHE A 128 4.63 -54.42 -23.69
CA PHE A 128 5.02 -54.34 -22.27
C PHE A 128 6.12 -53.31 -22.03
N GLU A 129 7.16 -53.29 -22.85
CA GLU A 129 8.22 -52.29 -22.79
C GLU A 129 7.73 -50.88 -23.14
N LYS A 130 6.64 -50.78 -23.94
CA LYS A 130 6.05 -49.51 -24.33
C LYS A 130 5.22 -48.88 -23.21
N VAL A 131 4.54 -49.67 -22.35
CA VAL A 131 3.80 -49.13 -21.20
C VAL A 131 4.72 -48.45 -20.20
N ASP A 132 5.88 -49.05 -19.94
CA ASP A 132 6.91 -48.45 -19.07
C ASP A 132 7.51 -47.20 -19.71
N LEU A 133 7.67 -47.18 -21.02
CA LEU A 133 8.14 -46.03 -21.78
C LEU A 133 7.12 -44.87 -21.71
N PHE A 134 5.82 -45.16 -21.90
CA PHE A 134 4.77 -44.17 -21.76
C PHE A 134 4.69 -43.59 -20.34
N GLN A 135 4.81 -44.42 -19.31
CA GLN A 135 4.86 -43.95 -17.94
C GLN A 135 6.08 -43.08 -17.68
N SER A 136 7.24 -43.48 -18.18
CA SER A 136 8.45 -42.69 -18.05
C SER A 136 8.35 -41.35 -18.75
N ILE A 137 7.81 -41.30 -19.96
CA ILE A 137 7.56 -40.06 -20.70
C ILE A 137 6.59 -39.15 -19.92
N LEU A 138 5.51 -39.72 -19.41
CA LEU A 138 4.55 -38.97 -18.61
C LEU A 138 5.19 -38.30 -17.38
N TRP A 139 6.03 -39.06 -16.65
CA TRP A 139 6.74 -38.52 -15.50
C TRP A 139 7.75 -37.42 -15.87
N TRP A 140 8.47 -37.58 -16.99
CA TRP A 140 9.38 -36.55 -17.49
C TRP A 140 8.63 -35.29 -17.96
N VAL A 141 7.50 -35.45 -18.62
CA VAL A 141 6.64 -34.33 -19.03
C VAL A 141 6.10 -33.57 -17.80
N ILE A 142 5.63 -34.29 -16.78
CA ILE A 142 5.15 -33.69 -15.52
C ILE A 142 6.32 -32.99 -14.82
N ALA A 143 7.48 -33.62 -14.71
CA ALA A 143 8.64 -33.02 -14.05
C ALA A 143 9.07 -31.72 -14.76
N LEU A 144 9.21 -31.75 -16.08
CA LEU A 144 9.57 -30.61 -16.90
C LEU A 144 8.52 -29.49 -16.78
N TYR A 145 7.23 -29.84 -16.81
CA TYR A 145 6.12 -28.91 -16.60
C TYR A 145 6.23 -28.20 -15.25
N VAL A 146 6.44 -28.93 -14.16
CA VAL A 146 6.54 -28.35 -12.81
C VAL A 146 7.76 -27.41 -12.71
N VAL A 147 8.91 -27.85 -13.22
CA VAL A 147 10.15 -27.05 -13.21
C VAL A 147 9.95 -25.76 -14.00
N LEU A 148 9.39 -25.83 -15.20
CA LEU A 148 9.16 -24.68 -16.05
C LEU A 148 8.15 -23.69 -15.43
N LEU A 149 7.08 -24.21 -14.81
CA LEU A 149 6.10 -23.42 -14.09
C LEU A 149 6.75 -22.65 -12.93
N LEU A 150 7.55 -23.32 -12.11
CA LEU A 150 8.24 -22.71 -10.97
C LEU A 150 9.25 -21.65 -11.42
N ILE A 151 10.04 -21.93 -12.46
CA ILE A 151 10.98 -20.95 -13.03
C ILE A 151 10.24 -19.73 -13.55
N THR A 152 9.18 -19.92 -14.32
CA THR A 152 8.40 -18.80 -14.91
C THR A 152 7.75 -17.94 -13.84
N LEU A 153 7.16 -18.55 -12.81
CA LEU A 153 6.60 -17.83 -11.67
C LEU A 153 7.67 -17.06 -10.89
N GLY A 154 8.82 -17.70 -10.62
CA GLY A 154 9.95 -17.09 -9.92
C GLY A 154 10.51 -15.88 -10.68
N VAL A 155 10.78 -16.02 -11.97
CA VAL A 155 11.28 -14.94 -12.83
C VAL A 155 10.27 -13.80 -12.91
N THR A 156 8.98 -14.12 -13.10
CA THR A 156 7.92 -13.10 -13.14
C THR A 156 7.84 -12.32 -11.84
N MET A 157 7.93 -13.01 -10.69
CA MET A 157 7.90 -12.37 -9.38
C MET A 157 9.09 -11.43 -9.18
N LEU A 158 10.30 -11.85 -9.57
CA LEU A 158 11.52 -11.04 -9.46
C LEU A 158 11.45 -9.78 -10.34
N ILE A 159 11.04 -9.93 -11.60
CA ILE A 159 10.89 -8.81 -12.54
C ILE A 159 9.84 -7.82 -12.02
N PHE A 160 8.70 -8.33 -11.57
CA PHE A 160 7.61 -7.47 -11.10
C PHE A 160 7.99 -6.72 -9.82
N TYR A 161 8.66 -7.40 -8.87
CA TYR A 161 9.13 -6.75 -7.64
C TYR A 161 10.14 -5.64 -7.92
N GLY A 162 11.11 -5.89 -8.81
CA GLY A 162 12.08 -4.88 -9.23
C GLY A 162 11.42 -3.66 -9.89
N ASN A 163 10.51 -3.90 -10.82
CA ASN A 163 9.84 -2.82 -11.57
C ASN A 163 8.88 -1.98 -10.72
N MET A 164 8.29 -2.55 -9.64
CA MET A 164 7.34 -1.82 -8.78
C MET A 164 8.01 -1.05 -7.64
N ARG A 165 9.27 -1.29 -7.36
CA ARG A 165 10.02 -0.60 -6.30
C ARG A 165 9.95 0.93 -6.39
N PRO A 166 10.09 1.57 -7.58
CA PRO A 166 9.99 3.02 -7.71
C PRO A 166 8.61 3.57 -7.33
N MET A 167 7.54 2.85 -7.65
CA MET A 167 6.18 3.25 -7.29
C MET A 167 5.99 3.28 -5.77
N TYR A 168 6.52 2.27 -5.07
CA TYR A 168 6.44 2.25 -3.60
C TYR A 168 7.25 3.38 -2.96
N ALA A 169 8.40 3.74 -3.54
CA ALA A 169 9.20 4.88 -3.08
C ALA A 169 8.42 6.20 -3.22
N ILE A 170 7.70 6.41 -4.33
CA ILE A 170 6.85 7.58 -4.52
C ILE A 170 5.68 7.60 -3.53
N LEU A 171 5.04 6.45 -3.28
CA LEU A 171 3.95 6.35 -2.32
C LEU A 171 4.41 6.66 -0.89
N GLN A 172 5.54 6.09 -0.47
CA GLN A 172 6.11 6.36 0.84
C GLN A 172 6.48 7.83 0.99
N TRP A 173 7.10 8.43 -0.03
CA TRP A 173 7.40 9.86 -0.04
C TRP A 173 6.14 10.71 0.09
N LEU A 174 5.03 10.31 -0.56
CA LEU A 174 3.75 11.02 -0.48
C LEU A 174 3.10 10.92 0.91
N ASP A 175 3.23 9.76 1.57
CA ASP A 175 2.74 9.56 2.95
C ASP A 175 3.51 10.43 3.96
N ASP A 176 4.80 10.67 3.70
CA ASP A 176 5.67 11.50 4.54
C ASP A 176 5.56 13.01 4.21
N TYR A 177 4.93 13.38 3.08
CA TYR A 177 4.80 14.77 2.65
C TYR A 177 3.91 15.59 3.58
N LYS A 178 4.44 16.71 4.08
CA LYS A 178 3.70 17.69 4.89
C LYS A 178 3.75 19.05 4.19
N PRO A 179 2.60 19.64 3.82
CA PRO A 179 2.56 20.98 3.26
C PRO A 179 3.17 22.02 4.21
N GLY A 180 3.98 22.93 3.66
CA GLY A 180 4.63 24.00 4.43
C GLY A 180 5.98 23.64 5.08
N VAL A 181 6.38 22.36 5.00
CA VAL A 181 7.74 21.90 5.36
C VAL A 181 8.49 21.63 4.06
N LYS A 182 9.70 22.20 3.90
CA LYS A 182 10.48 22.01 2.67
C LYS A 182 10.68 20.52 2.40
N PRO A 183 10.03 19.94 1.36
CA PRO A 183 10.08 18.52 1.12
C PRO A 183 11.45 18.11 0.56
N SER A 184 11.83 16.87 0.82
CA SER A 184 12.84 16.20 0.02
C SER A 184 12.35 16.07 -1.43
N PRO A 185 13.21 16.10 -2.45
CA PRO A 185 12.77 15.94 -3.83
C PRO A 185 12.09 14.58 -4.04
N VAL A 186 11.06 14.56 -4.90
CA VAL A 186 10.36 13.31 -5.25
C VAL A 186 11.36 12.29 -5.79
N PRO A 187 11.37 11.03 -5.34
CA PRO A 187 12.29 10.00 -5.82
C PRO A 187 11.94 9.62 -7.26
N ILE A 188 12.54 10.32 -8.24
CA ILE A 188 12.33 10.06 -9.68
C ILE A 188 13.40 9.08 -10.15
N THR A 189 13.00 7.84 -10.44
CA THR A 189 13.85 6.84 -11.08
C THR A 189 13.65 6.86 -12.59
N ALA A 190 14.76 6.83 -13.35
CA ALA A 190 14.75 6.95 -14.80
C ALA A 190 14.40 5.64 -15.55
N ASP A 191 14.37 4.49 -14.84
CA ASP A 191 14.30 3.16 -15.47
C ASP A 191 12.97 2.88 -16.16
N VAL A 192 11.85 3.41 -15.64
CA VAL A 192 10.50 3.24 -16.21
C VAL A 192 9.94 4.62 -16.54
N LYS A 193 9.71 4.88 -17.83
CA LYS A 193 9.27 6.20 -18.34
C LYS A 193 7.96 6.67 -17.70
N GLU A 194 7.05 5.76 -17.42
CA GLU A 194 5.74 6.03 -16.81
C GLU A 194 5.89 6.53 -15.38
N PHE A 195 6.77 5.91 -14.60
CA PHE A 195 7.04 6.35 -13.23
C PHE A 195 7.84 7.66 -13.17
N ALA A 196 8.77 7.85 -14.10
CA ALA A 196 9.46 9.13 -14.24
C ALA A 196 8.50 10.28 -14.63
N ARG A 197 7.50 10.01 -15.46
CA ARG A 197 6.45 10.97 -15.81
C ARG A 197 5.55 11.26 -14.61
N LEU A 198 5.14 10.22 -13.87
CA LEU A 198 4.35 10.37 -12.64
C LEU A 198 5.09 11.20 -11.60
N GLY A 199 6.36 10.89 -11.33
CA GLY A 199 7.18 11.62 -10.38
C GLY A 199 7.32 13.10 -10.75
N ARG A 200 7.55 13.42 -12.03
CA ARG A 200 7.61 14.82 -12.49
C ARG A 200 6.27 15.54 -12.37
N ALA A 201 5.16 14.88 -12.67
CA ALA A 201 3.83 15.46 -12.52
C ALA A 201 3.52 15.73 -11.04
N LEU A 202 3.89 14.82 -10.15
CA LEU A 202 3.74 14.96 -8.70
C LEU A 202 4.62 16.10 -8.18
N GLN A 203 5.91 16.17 -8.57
CA GLN A 203 6.80 17.26 -8.20
C GLN A 203 6.20 18.61 -8.61
N GLY A 204 5.73 18.74 -9.85
CA GLY A 204 5.09 19.98 -10.31
C GLY A 204 3.78 20.31 -9.61
N ALA A 205 3.05 19.33 -9.08
CA ALA A 205 1.86 19.57 -8.26
C ALA A 205 2.24 20.09 -6.85
N VAL A 206 3.27 19.49 -6.26
CA VAL A 206 3.82 19.91 -4.97
C VAL A 206 4.41 21.31 -5.05
N ASP A 207 5.24 21.59 -6.05
CA ASP A 207 5.85 22.93 -6.25
C ASP A 207 4.77 24.01 -6.36
N ARG A 208 3.69 23.76 -7.10
CA ARG A 208 2.55 24.69 -7.19
C ARG A 208 1.81 24.85 -5.86
N SER A 209 1.65 23.76 -5.10
CA SER A 209 1.02 23.80 -3.78
C SER A 209 1.83 24.64 -2.80
N GLU A 210 3.15 24.48 -2.80
CA GLU A 210 4.05 25.27 -1.96
C GLU A 210 4.07 26.74 -2.35
N GLU A 211 4.09 27.04 -3.65
CA GLU A 211 4.01 28.41 -4.14
C GLU A 211 2.69 29.08 -3.69
N LEU A 212 1.58 28.37 -3.72
CA LEU A 212 0.30 28.88 -3.24
C LEU A 212 0.32 29.17 -1.73
N VAL A 213 0.88 28.26 -0.92
CA VAL A 213 1.04 28.44 0.53
C VAL A 213 1.94 29.64 0.82
N GLU A 214 3.06 29.78 0.14
CA GLU A 214 3.98 30.92 0.31
C GLU A 214 3.32 32.24 -0.09
N ARG A 215 2.65 32.30 -1.25
CA ARG A 215 1.90 33.49 -1.69
C ARG A 215 0.80 33.87 -0.70
N GLN A 216 0.06 32.88 -0.18
CA GLN A 216 -0.96 33.11 0.84
C GLN A 216 -0.35 33.69 2.13
N SER A 217 0.80 33.15 2.54
CA SER A 217 1.55 33.64 3.70
C SER A 217 2.01 35.08 3.53
N GLN A 218 2.59 35.39 2.37
CA GLN A 218 3.05 36.76 2.05
C GLN A 218 1.88 37.72 2.00
N PHE A 219 0.75 37.34 1.40
CA PHE A 219 -0.47 38.15 1.36
C PHE A 219 -0.97 38.49 2.77
N ILE A 220 -1.09 37.46 3.65
CA ILE A 220 -1.56 37.68 5.03
C ILE A 220 -0.57 38.57 5.81
N GLY A 221 0.76 38.32 5.61
CA GLY A 221 1.81 39.13 6.22
C GLY A 221 1.73 40.58 5.83
N ASN A 222 1.66 40.86 4.53
CA ASN A 222 1.59 42.24 4.01
C ASN A 222 0.29 42.92 4.43
N ALA A 223 -0.87 42.25 4.29
CA ALA A 223 -2.16 42.77 4.71
C ALA A 223 -2.17 43.14 6.21
N SER A 224 -1.55 42.28 7.05
CA SER A 224 -1.48 42.54 8.49
C SER A 224 -0.61 43.77 8.81
N HIS A 225 0.50 43.98 8.12
CA HIS A 225 1.30 45.18 8.29
C HIS A 225 0.57 46.44 7.82
N GLU A 226 -0.09 46.37 6.66
CA GLU A 226 -0.89 47.49 6.12
C GLU A 226 -2.10 47.81 7.01
N LEU A 227 -2.64 46.85 7.75
CA LEU A 227 -3.71 47.09 8.73
C LEU A 227 -3.21 47.64 10.06
N GLN A 228 -1.99 47.28 10.49
CA GLN A 228 -1.43 47.77 11.77
C GLN A 228 -1.29 49.28 11.81
N THR A 229 -0.83 49.90 10.72
CA THR A 229 -0.59 51.34 10.63
C THR A 229 -1.88 52.19 10.83
N PRO A 230 -2.95 51.96 10.06
CA PRO A 230 -4.20 52.72 10.25
C PRO A 230 -4.86 52.47 11.62
N LEU A 231 -4.78 51.21 12.11
CA LEU A 231 -5.32 50.90 13.44
C LEU A 231 -4.54 51.61 14.56
N ALA A 232 -3.23 51.76 14.44
CA ALA A 232 -2.41 52.51 15.38
C ALA A 232 -2.74 54.02 15.32
N ILE A 233 -2.92 54.55 14.10
CA ILE A 233 -3.30 55.97 13.93
C ILE A 233 -4.68 56.25 14.58
N ILE A 234 -5.66 55.38 14.34
CA ILE A 234 -6.99 55.51 14.95
C ILE A 234 -6.88 55.41 16.48
N GLY A 235 -6.07 54.46 16.98
CA GLY A 235 -5.82 54.26 18.41
C GLY A 235 -5.28 55.57 19.09
N ASN A 236 -4.23 56.10 18.50
CA ASN A 236 -3.63 57.33 19.01
C ASN A 236 -4.60 58.51 18.98
N ARG A 237 -5.48 58.59 17.95
CA ARG A 237 -6.50 59.62 17.88
C ARG A 237 -7.58 59.48 18.94
N VAL A 238 -8.03 58.25 19.21
CA VAL A 238 -9.01 57.94 20.25
C VAL A 238 -8.43 58.25 21.65
N GLU A 239 -7.16 57.84 21.87
CA GLU A 239 -6.44 58.13 23.12
C GLU A 239 -6.29 59.64 23.36
N TRP A 240 -5.85 60.39 22.34
CA TRP A 240 -5.76 61.86 22.40
C TRP A 240 -7.11 62.52 22.74
N LEU A 241 -8.20 62.04 22.11
CA LEU A 241 -9.57 62.57 22.42
C LEU A 241 -10.01 62.25 23.85
N LEU A 242 -9.61 61.09 24.40
CA LEU A 242 -9.93 60.71 25.78
C LEU A 242 -9.15 61.54 26.79
N ASP A 243 -7.88 61.87 26.47
CA ASP A 243 -6.99 62.59 27.41
C ASP A 243 -7.18 64.10 27.39
N GLU A 244 -7.36 64.70 26.20
CA GLU A 244 -7.40 66.16 26.04
C GLU A 244 -8.81 66.72 25.62
N GLY A 245 -9.76 65.83 25.35
CA GLY A 245 -11.08 66.23 24.88
C GLY A 245 -11.96 66.71 26.02
N ASN A 246 -12.61 67.87 25.84
CA ASN A 246 -13.68 68.29 26.71
C ASN A 246 -14.93 67.46 26.40
N LEU A 247 -14.97 66.20 26.90
CA LEU A 247 -15.98 65.22 26.60
C LEU A 247 -17.11 65.25 27.63
N THR A 248 -18.33 65.01 27.17
CA THR A 248 -19.39 64.58 28.06
C THR A 248 -19.20 63.12 28.48
N ASP A 249 -19.82 62.75 29.64
CA ASP A 249 -19.75 61.35 30.10
C ASP A 249 -20.20 60.34 29.05
N GLU A 250 -21.19 60.67 28.26
CA GLU A 250 -21.76 59.89 27.17
C GLU A 250 -20.76 59.74 26.01
N GLN A 251 -20.06 60.79 25.60
CA GLN A 251 -19.02 60.78 24.58
C GLN A 251 -17.80 60.00 25.05
N GLY A 252 -17.40 60.15 26.30
CA GLY A 252 -16.30 59.32 26.89
C GLY A 252 -16.63 57.86 26.88
N ALA A 253 -17.85 57.47 27.28
CA ALA A 253 -18.30 56.09 27.24
C ALA A 253 -18.25 55.48 25.81
N GLU A 254 -18.68 56.26 24.79
CA GLU A 254 -18.59 55.79 23.40
C GLU A 254 -17.14 55.67 22.89
N LEU A 255 -16.25 56.60 23.24
CA LEU A 255 -14.83 56.50 22.90
C LEU A 255 -14.16 55.28 23.55
N PHE A 256 -14.49 54.94 24.80
CA PHE A 256 -14.03 53.72 25.45
C PHE A 256 -14.50 52.44 24.71
N LYS A 257 -15.73 52.42 24.19
CA LYS A 257 -16.23 51.30 23.36
C LYS A 257 -15.45 51.20 22.05
N ILE A 258 -15.15 52.32 21.39
CA ILE A 258 -14.34 52.36 20.17
C ILE A 258 -12.92 51.88 20.48
N GLN A 259 -12.28 52.36 21.56
CA GLN A 259 -10.95 51.94 21.99
C GLN A 259 -10.89 50.43 22.26
N SER A 260 -11.86 49.89 22.96
CA SER A 260 -11.95 48.45 23.26
C SER A 260 -12.10 47.59 21.98
N THR A 261 -12.93 48.07 21.03
CA THR A 261 -13.15 47.45 19.73
C THR A 261 -11.86 47.47 18.89
N LEU A 262 -11.17 48.60 18.87
CA LEU A 262 -9.91 48.76 18.18
C LEU A 262 -8.81 47.86 18.77
N ALA A 263 -8.67 47.82 20.08
CA ALA A 263 -7.75 46.93 20.77
C ALA A 263 -8.01 45.44 20.46
N ARG A 264 -9.28 45.09 20.30
CA ARG A 264 -9.71 43.76 19.86
C ARG A 264 -9.27 43.47 18.41
N ALA A 265 -9.48 44.45 17.48
CA ALA A 265 -9.05 44.32 16.08
C ALA A 265 -7.52 44.16 15.94
N VAL A 266 -6.76 44.96 16.70
CA VAL A 266 -5.29 44.86 16.73
C VAL A 266 -4.82 43.52 17.24
N ARG A 267 -5.42 43.00 18.33
CA ARG A 267 -5.09 41.64 18.85
C ARG A 267 -5.44 40.56 17.85
N LEU A 268 -6.59 40.63 17.18
CA LEU A 268 -7.01 39.71 16.14
C LEU A 268 -5.97 39.64 15.03
N ASN A 269 -5.57 40.80 14.51
CA ASN A 269 -4.62 40.91 13.42
C ASN A 269 -3.25 40.33 13.82
N LYS A 270 -2.73 40.64 15.02
CA LYS A 270 -1.48 40.09 15.55
C LYS A 270 -1.53 38.59 15.71
N THR A 271 -2.65 38.04 16.20
CA THR A 271 -2.82 36.59 16.40
C THR A 271 -2.92 35.85 15.07
N LEU A 272 -3.61 36.40 14.07
CA LEU A 272 -3.67 35.81 12.73
C LEU A 272 -2.29 35.77 12.05
N LEU A 273 -1.53 36.88 12.18
CA LEU A 273 -0.17 36.94 11.68
C LEU A 273 0.74 35.89 12.33
N LEU A 274 0.65 35.75 13.67
CA LEU A 274 1.43 34.77 14.42
C LEU A 274 1.07 33.35 13.99
N LEU A 275 -0.24 33.05 13.87
CA LEU A 275 -0.73 31.75 13.41
C LEU A 275 -0.18 31.39 12.02
N THR A 276 -0.20 32.36 11.09
CA THR A 276 0.34 32.18 9.74
C THR A 276 1.85 31.96 9.75
N LYS A 277 2.60 32.66 10.60
CA LYS A 277 4.06 32.45 10.76
C LYS A 277 4.37 31.06 11.30
N ILE A 278 3.59 30.55 12.26
CA ILE A 278 3.76 29.23 12.84
C ILE A 278 3.50 28.15 11.78
N GLU A 279 2.37 28.25 11.08
CA GLU A 279 1.97 27.27 10.04
C GLU A 279 2.98 27.22 8.85
N ASN A 280 3.71 28.29 8.62
CA ASN A 280 4.75 28.34 7.58
C ASN A 280 6.17 28.04 8.09
N GLY A 281 6.32 27.54 9.29
CA GLY A 281 7.62 27.11 9.82
C GLY A 281 8.65 28.22 10.00
N LYS A 282 8.21 29.49 10.19
CA LYS A 282 9.12 30.66 10.30
C LYS A 282 9.75 30.83 11.71
N PHE A 283 9.92 29.75 12.44
CA PHE A 283 10.56 29.71 13.76
C PHE A 283 11.65 28.62 13.78
N PRO A 284 12.82 28.85 13.13
CA PRO A 284 13.83 27.81 12.98
C PRO A 284 14.61 27.52 14.28
N ASP A 285 14.64 28.48 15.23
CA ASP A 285 15.44 28.34 16.44
C ASP A 285 14.71 27.45 17.46
N SER A 286 15.31 26.33 17.84
CA SER A 286 14.83 25.47 18.90
C SER A 286 15.87 25.41 20.01
N VAL A 287 15.39 25.52 21.27
CA VAL A 287 16.19 25.40 22.48
C VAL A 287 15.49 24.46 23.45
N GLN A 288 16.21 23.95 24.43
CA GLN A 288 15.57 23.20 25.53
C GLN A 288 14.80 24.17 26.42
N VAL A 289 13.50 24.03 26.48
CA VAL A 289 12.57 24.87 27.24
C VAL A 289 12.06 24.09 28.44
N ASP A 290 12.13 24.72 29.61
CA ASP A 290 11.56 24.20 30.86
C ASP A 290 10.08 24.59 30.94
N VAL A 291 9.19 23.58 30.80
CA VAL A 291 7.74 23.76 30.79
C VAL A 291 7.23 24.19 32.18
N ALA A 292 7.82 23.64 33.24
CA ALA A 292 7.39 23.95 34.62
C ALA A 292 7.62 25.43 34.94
N ARG A 293 8.75 26.00 34.55
CA ARG A 293 9.05 27.43 34.69
C ARG A 293 8.06 28.30 33.94
N LEU A 294 7.76 27.98 32.66
CA LEU A 294 6.80 28.74 31.86
C LEU A 294 5.38 28.69 32.45
N VAL A 295 5.00 27.57 33.05
CA VAL A 295 3.72 27.45 33.76
C VAL A 295 3.68 28.36 34.98
N GLN A 296 4.73 28.32 35.83
CA GLN A 296 4.82 29.18 37.05
C GLN A 296 4.73 30.67 36.65
N ASP A 297 5.57 31.12 35.72
CA ASP A 297 5.58 32.51 35.22
C ASP A 297 4.20 32.93 34.66
N SER A 298 3.54 32.02 33.93
CA SER A 298 2.21 32.30 33.36
C SER A 298 1.11 32.34 34.42
N VAL A 299 1.12 31.44 35.41
CA VAL A 299 0.12 31.42 36.49
C VAL A 299 0.25 32.66 37.37
N GLU A 300 1.49 33.06 37.71
CA GLU A 300 1.75 34.30 38.46
C GLU A 300 1.23 35.51 37.71
N MET A 301 1.65 35.70 36.46
CA MET A 301 1.24 36.81 35.63
C MET A 301 -0.29 36.91 35.46
N TYR A 302 -0.96 35.82 35.12
CA TYR A 302 -2.40 35.82 34.91
C TYR A 302 -3.18 35.86 36.23
N GLY A 303 -2.62 35.35 37.33
CA GLY A 303 -3.14 35.49 38.68
C GLY A 303 -3.27 36.96 39.09
N GLU A 304 -2.24 37.78 38.80
CA GLU A 304 -2.26 39.21 39.03
C GLU A 304 -3.28 39.95 38.13
N ILE A 305 -3.26 39.64 36.78
CA ILE A 305 -4.16 40.28 35.81
C ILE A 305 -5.64 40.00 36.11
N TYR A 306 -5.94 38.77 36.56
CA TYR A 306 -7.32 38.34 36.85
C TYR A 306 -7.62 38.21 38.35
N ALA A 307 -6.87 38.94 39.21
CA ALA A 307 -7.05 38.91 40.68
C ALA A 307 -8.50 39.17 41.09
N SER A 308 -9.21 40.05 40.38
CA SER A 308 -10.62 40.34 40.61
C SER A 308 -11.57 39.15 40.49
N ARG A 309 -11.16 38.08 39.80
CA ARG A 309 -11.95 36.84 39.67
C ARG A 309 -11.86 35.91 40.85
N GLN A 310 -10.94 36.14 41.79
CA GLN A 310 -10.75 35.35 43.01
C GLN A 310 -10.59 33.85 42.77
N MET A 311 -9.97 33.47 41.67
CA MET A 311 -9.71 32.06 41.34
C MET A 311 -8.59 31.50 42.19
N THR A 312 -8.73 30.23 42.61
CA THR A 312 -7.68 29.48 43.27
C THR A 312 -7.08 28.51 42.26
N VAL A 313 -5.77 28.67 41.93
CA VAL A 313 -5.07 27.79 41.00
C VAL A 313 -4.06 26.95 41.71
N GLN A 314 -4.19 25.64 41.63
CA GLN A 314 -3.24 24.67 42.13
C GLN A 314 -2.25 24.27 41.04
N VAL A 315 -0.96 24.35 41.31
CA VAL A 315 0.11 23.93 40.37
C VAL A 315 0.85 22.75 40.97
N ASP A 316 0.74 21.61 40.32
CA ASP A 316 1.41 20.37 40.69
C ASP A 316 2.51 20.06 39.68
N ILE A 317 3.78 20.14 40.08
CA ILE A 317 4.93 19.79 39.24
C ILE A 317 5.46 18.45 39.74
N GLU A 318 5.21 17.40 38.95
CA GLU A 318 5.59 16.02 39.30
C GLU A 318 6.96 15.66 38.73
N ASP A 319 7.30 16.20 37.52
CA ASP A 319 8.54 15.92 36.82
C ASP A 319 9.10 17.17 36.12
N ASP A 320 10.43 17.18 35.86
CA ASP A 320 11.13 18.19 35.07
C ASP A 320 10.92 17.94 33.55
N VAL A 321 9.83 18.48 33.01
CA VAL A 321 9.48 18.33 31.61
C VAL A 321 10.22 19.38 30.78
N LYS A 322 11.17 18.91 29.95
CA LYS A 322 11.91 19.72 28.98
C LYS A 322 11.58 19.35 27.56
N VAL A 323 11.33 20.35 26.72
CA VAL A 323 10.95 20.17 25.33
C VAL A 323 11.86 21.00 24.42
N GLU A 324 12.28 20.43 23.29
CA GLU A 324 13.10 21.15 22.30
C GLU A 324 12.18 21.91 21.33
N MET A 325 12.06 23.20 21.52
CA MET A 325 11.20 24.06 20.69
C MET A 325 11.60 25.54 20.79
N ASN A 326 11.00 26.39 19.95
CA ASN A 326 11.20 27.83 20.04
C ASN A 326 10.58 28.34 21.35
N GLU A 327 11.37 29.07 22.14
CA GLU A 327 10.95 29.58 23.47
C GLU A 327 9.71 30.47 23.42
N SER A 328 9.61 31.34 22.41
CA SER A 328 8.43 32.22 22.24
C SER A 328 7.17 31.42 21.91
N LEU A 329 7.29 30.31 21.16
CA LEU A 329 6.15 29.44 20.85
C LEU A 329 5.75 28.59 22.05
N ALA A 330 6.71 28.10 22.84
CA ALA A 330 6.43 27.43 24.09
C ALA A 330 5.67 28.33 25.07
N ALA A 331 6.18 29.56 25.27
CA ALA A 331 5.51 30.56 26.07
C ALA A 331 4.11 30.90 25.55
N THR A 332 3.92 31.00 24.23
CA THR A 332 2.64 31.22 23.58
C THR A 332 1.67 30.07 23.85
N LEU A 333 2.12 28.82 23.74
CA LEU A 333 1.33 27.62 24.00
C LEU A 333 0.82 27.61 25.47
N VAL A 334 1.74 27.69 26.42
CA VAL A 334 1.46 27.65 27.85
C VAL A 334 0.55 28.82 28.27
N SER A 335 0.89 30.04 27.87
CA SER A 335 0.14 31.24 28.21
C SER A 335 -1.31 31.22 27.67
N ASN A 336 -1.54 30.66 26.46
CA ASN A 336 -2.90 30.55 25.93
C ASN A 336 -3.74 29.53 26.71
N LEU A 337 -3.18 28.39 27.15
CA LEU A 337 -3.89 27.43 27.98
C LEU A 337 -4.22 28.02 29.36
N ILE A 338 -3.24 28.62 30.03
CA ILE A 338 -3.41 29.22 31.35
C ILE A 338 -4.41 30.38 31.27
N LYS A 339 -4.28 31.29 30.29
CA LYS A 339 -5.24 32.37 30.06
C LYS A 339 -6.64 31.84 29.82
N ASN A 340 -6.80 30.78 29.04
CA ASN A 340 -8.12 30.16 28.79
C ASN A 340 -8.76 29.70 30.10
N MET A 341 -8.00 29.07 30.99
CA MET A 341 -8.44 28.66 32.32
C MET A 341 -9.01 29.88 33.09
N TYR A 342 -8.25 30.99 33.20
CA TYR A 342 -8.71 32.19 33.90
C TYR A 342 -9.93 32.90 33.27
N VAL A 343 -9.98 32.93 31.94
CA VAL A 343 -11.04 33.70 31.21
C VAL A 343 -12.35 32.93 31.20
N HIS A 344 -12.32 31.62 31.11
CA HIS A 344 -13.51 30.79 30.89
C HIS A 344 -14.05 30.14 32.17
N SER A 345 -13.35 30.22 33.29
CA SER A 345 -13.87 29.77 34.59
C SER A 345 -14.87 30.78 35.19
N ALA A 346 -15.74 30.30 36.04
CA ALA A 346 -16.59 31.15 36.87
C ALA A 346 -15.77 31.97 37.88
N GLU A 347 -16.34 33.01 38.44
CA GLU A 347 -15.75 33.78 39.56
C GLU A 347 -15.65 32.89 40.78
N GLY A 348 -14.50 32.90 41.47
CA GLY A 348 -14.24 32.04 42.64
C GLY A 348 -13.99 30.56 42.30
N ALA A 349 -13.92 30.16 41.01
CA ALA A 349 -13.71 28.79 40.61
C ALA A 349 -12.27 28.27 40.92
N ALA A 350 -12.10 26.96 40.91
CA ALA A 350 -10.81 26.32 41.06
C ALA A 350 -10.22 25.94 39.70
N GLY A 351 -8.93 26.22 39.50
CA GLY A 351 -8.13 25.73 38.37
C GLY A 351 -7.02 24.79 38.86
N ARG A 352 -6.62 23.85 38.04
CA ARG A 352 -5.50 22.96 38.31
C ARG A 352 -4.58 22.87 37.10
N VAL A 353 -3.29 22.92 37.33
CA VAL A 353 -2.25 22.72 36.32
C VAL A 353 -1.30 21.65 36.79
N VAL A 354 -1.11 20.62 35.97
CA VAL A 354 -0.21 19.49 36.27
C VAL A 354 0.85 19.42 35.18
N VAL A 355 2.13 19.34 35.62
CA VAL A 355 3.28 19.12 34.74
C VAL A 355 3.95 17.83 35.20
N GLY A 356 3.93 16.81 34.37
CA GLY A 356 4.54 15.51 34.67
C GLY A 356 4.28 14.48 33.56
N ASN A 357 5.00 13.37 33.59
CA ASN A 357 4.87 12.30 32.57
C ASN A 357 4.95 12.80 31.13
N ASN A 358 5.85 13.75 30.82
CA ASN A 358 5.94 14.44 29.55
C ASN A 358 4.62 15.12 29.09
N GLN A 359 3.78 15.53 30.00
CA GLN A 359 2.50 16.18 29.69
C GLN A 359 2.31 17.48 30.47
N LEU A 360 1.57 18.39 29.86
CA LEU A 360 0.97 19.54 30.53
C LEU A 360 -0.54 19.35 30.53
N VAL A 361 -1.15 19.32 31.70
CA VAL A 361 -2.61 19.23 31.86
C VAL A 361 -3.10 20.51 32.53
N VAL A 362 -4.04 21.19 31.87
CA VAL A 362 -4.70 22.41 32.40
C VAL A 362 -6.18 22.10 32.56
N GLU A 363 -6.67 22.21 33.79
CA GLU A 363 -8.03 21.90 34.15
C GLU A 363 -8.75 23.12 34.71
N ASN A 364 -10.00 23.31 34.32
CA ASN A 364 -10.88 24.30 34.90
C ASN A 364 -12.32 23.81 34.98
N ASP A 365 -13.08 24.33 35.94
CA ASP A 365 -14.48 23.96 36.10
C ASP A 365 -15.32 24.40 34.87
N GLY A 366 -16.31 23.59 34.52
CA GLY A 366 -17.19 23.82 33.39
C GLY A 366 -18.57 23.18 33.58
N GLU A 367 -19.58 23.75 32.96
CA GLU A 367 -20.97 23.28 33.09
C GLU A 367 -21.36 22.29 31.98
N GLN A 368 -20.77 22.40 30.82
CA GLN A 368 -21.12 21.61 29.63
C GLN A 368 -19.89 21.23 28.83
N THR A 369 -19.89 20.01 28.22
CA THR A 369 -18.85 19.61 27.31
C THR A 369 -18.81 20.50 26.07
N LEU A 370 -17.61 20.76 25.57
CA LEU A 370 -17.38 21.43 24.29
C LEU A 370 -17.22 20.38 23.19
N ASP A 371 -17.44 20.82 21.95
CA ASP A 371 -17.23 19.95 20.77
C ASP A 371 -15.73 19.69 20.58
N SER A 372 -15.29 18.47 20.90
CA SER A 372 -13.88 18.03 20.86
C SER A 372 -13.27 18.17 19.45
N ASP A 373 -14.07 18.03 18.40
CA ASP A 373 -13.59 18.04 17.01
C ASP A 373 -13.38 19.46 16.52
N ARG A 374 -14.18 20.42 17.05
CA ARG A 374 -14.21 21.80 16.60
C ARG A 374 -13.50 22.79 17.50
N ILE A 375 -13.20 22.42 18.76
CA ILE A 375 -12.65 23.34 19.76
C ILE A 375 -11.30 23.96 19.33
N PHE A 376 -10.56 23.30 18.45
CA PHE A 376 -9.30 23.76 17.88
C PHE A 376 -9.47 24.45 16.52
N GLU A 377 -10.72 24.59 16.00
CA GLU A 377 -10.98 25.34 14.77
C GLU A 377 -10.90 26.84 15.01
N ARG A 378 -10.48 27.60 14.00
CA ARG A 378 -10.41 29.07 14.06
C ARG A 378 -11.80 29.66 14.24
N PHE A 379 -11.91 30.65 15.13
CA PHE A 379 -13.14 31.37 15.44
C PHE A 379 -14.24 30.54 16.12
N TYR A 380 -13.95 29.29 16.48
CA TYR A 380 -14.89 28.50 17.25
C TYR A 380 -15.01 29.05 18.69
N GLN A 381 -16.21 29.19 19.18
CA GLN A 381 -16.56 29.65 20.53
C GLN A 381 -17.64 28.72 21.08
N GLY A 382 -17.32 27.93 22.08
CA GLY A 382 -18.24 26.95 22.71
C GLY A 382 -19.35 27.64 23.54
N SER A 383 -19.08 28.84 24.06
CA SER A 383 -20.07 29.73 24.70
C SER A 383 -19.85 31.15 24.20
N LYS A 384 -20.96 31.95 24.08
CA LYS A 384 -20.87 33.36 23.69
C LYS A 384 -20.33 34.21 24.85
N SER A 385 -19.13 33.91 25.34
CA SER A 385 -18.48 34.76 26.34
C SER A 385 -18.02 36.05 25.65
N LYS A 386 -18.50 37.17 26.17
CA LYS A 386 -18.13 38.53 25.69
C LYS A 386 -16.61 38.69 25.84
N GLY A 387 -15.87 38.67 24.74
CA GLY A 387 -14.43 39.02 24.74
C GLY A 387 -13.48 37.96 24.18
N SER A 388 -13.85 36.70 24.02
CA SER A 388 -13.06 35.68 23.40
C SER A 388 -13.13 35.80 21.86
N MET A 389 -11.99 35.60 21.16
CA MET A 389 -11.91 35.65 19.69
C MET A 389 -11.89 34.26 19.03
N GLY A 390 -11.86 33.20 19.84
CA GLY A 390 -11.78 31.84 19.33
C GLY A 390 -10.48 31.54 18.57
N LEU A 391 -9.34 32.16 18.96
CA LEU A 391 -8.02 31.96 18.31
C LEU A 391 -6.96 31.38 19.24
N GLY A 392 -7.19 31.31 20.55
CA GLY A 392 -6.20 30.84 21.52
C GLY A 392 -5.92 29.35 21.36
N LEU A 393 -6.96 28.49 21.32
CA LEU A 393 -6.82 27.05 21.14
C LEU A 393 -6.34 26.67 19.73
N PRO A 394 -6.80 27.29 18.63
CA PRO A 394 -6.18 27.16 17.31
C PRO A 394 -4.66 27.43 17.30
N LEU A 395 -4.22 28.43 18.07
CA LEU A 395 -2.79 28.76 18.19
C LEU A 395 -2.03 27.65 18.92
N VAL A 396 -2.59 27.12 20.03
CA VAL A 396 -2.04 25.95 20.73
C VAL A 396 -1.92 24.75 19.77
N ALA A 397 -2.97 24.44 19.02
CA ALA A 397 -2.98 23.34 18.06
C ALA A 397 -1.98 23.54 16.92
N ALA A 398 -1.78 24.78 16.45
CA ALA A 398 -0.78 25.09 15.42
C ALA A 398 0.64 24.85 15.93
N VAL A 399 0.95 25.31 17.16
CA VAL A 399 2.25 25.06 17.79
C VAL A 399 2.47 23.55 17.97
N CYS A 400 1.50 22.84 18.50
CA CYS A 400 1.60 21.38 18.68
C CYS A 400 1.86 20.66 17.34
N ARG A 401 1.16 21.02 16.26
CA ARG A 401 1.40 20.43 14.93
C ARG A 401 2.81 20.69 14.41
N THR A 402 3.34 21.91 14.60
CA THR A 402 4.68 22.28 14.14
C THR A 402 5.77 21.43 14.79
N TYR A 403 5.61 21.12 16.06
CA TYR A 403 6.57 20.29 16.82
C TYR A 403 6.16 18.83 16.95
N SER A 404 5.12 18.39 16.23
CA SER A 404 4.59 17.01 16.29
C SER A 404 4.14 16.56 17.69
N LEU A 405 3.70 17.50 18.51
CA LEU A 405 3.18 17.26 19.85
C LEU A 405 1.69 16.88 19.79
N GLY A 406 1.27 16.06 20.76
CA GLY A 406 -0.14 15.71 20.93
C GLY A 406 -0.92 16.82 21.67
N VAL A 407 -2.13 17.17 21.19
CA VAL A 407 -3.06 18.01 21.95
C VAL A 407 -4.44 17.37 22.01
N LYS A 408 -5.04 17.29 23.19
CA LYS A 408 -6.35 16.67 23.42
C LYS A 408 -7.19 17.50 24.36
N TYR A 409 -8.51 17.44 24.17
CA TYR A 409 -9.50 17.99 25.07
C TYR A 409 -10.38 16.85 25.60
N GLN A 410 -10.70 16.91 26.88
CA GLN A 410 -11.62 16.00 27.55
C GLN A 410 -12.50 16.78 28.52
N PHE A 411 -13.73 16.33 28.71
CA PHE A 411 -14.60 16.81 29.78
C PHE A 411 -14.89 15.69 30.75
N LYS A 412 -14.40 15.83 32.00
CA LYS A 412 -14.53 14.81 33.03
C LYS A 412 -14.88 15.43 34.37
N ALA A 413 -15.82 14.83 35.10
CA ALA A 413 -16.22 15.25 36.44
C ALA A 413 -16.58 16.75 36.54
N GLY A 414 -17.22 17.34 35.53
CA GLY A 414 -17.57 18.77 35.51
C GLY A 414 -16.37 19.69 35.24
N ARG A 415 -15.27 19.17 34.69
CA ARG A 415 -14.07 19.95 34.36
C ARG A 415 -13.69 19.82 32.90
N HIS A 416 -13.26 20.94 32.32
CA HIS A 416 -12.56 20.99 31.05
C HIS A 416 -11.10 20.67 31.27
N CYS A 417 -10.57 19.63 30.62
CA CYS A 417 -9.17 19.22 30.68
C CYS A 417 -8.53 19.38 29.30
N PHE A 418 -7.50 20.21 29.23
CA PHE A 418 -6.66 20.40 28.06
C PHE A 418 -5.31 19.72 28.33
N ILE A 419 -4.93 18.77 27.48
CA ILE A 419 -3.76 17.95 27.64
C ILE A 419 -2.83 18.16 26.45
N VAL A 420 -1.60 18.59 26.72
CA VAL A 420 -0.52 18.63 25.72
C VAL A 420 0.49 17.56 26.05
N ASP A 421 0.79 16.71 25.07
CA ASP A 421 1.72 15.59 25.17
C ASP A 421 3.01 15.94 24.44
N PHE A 422 4.13 15.96 25.15
CA PHE A 422 5.46 16.30 24.64
C PHE A 422 6.30 15.07 24.26
N SER A 423 5.68 13.85 24.26
CA SER A 423 6.36 12.62 23.87
C SER A 423 6.50 12.42 22.36
#